data_477b95864ab96e0fedb7e4c96a9723fd
#
_entry.id   477b95864ab96e0fedb7e4c96a9723fd
#
_cell.length_a   1.000
_cell.length_b   1.000
_cell.length_c   1.000
_cell.angle_alpha   90.00
_cell.angle_beta   90.00
_cell.angle_gamma   90.00
#
_symmetry.space_group_name_H-M   'P 1'
#
loop_
_entity.id
_entity.type
_entity.pdbx_description
1 polymer ?
#
loop_
_entity_poly.entity_id
_entity_poly.type
_entity_poly.pdbx_seq_one_letter_code
_entity_poly.pdbx_strand_id
1 'polypeptide(L)'
;MSMVAVGLISYLLPLTSYLFTSCTSIECSINSLVRTRFQFTNSAGDSISLADTLTVVTTRKDGSQTVIFNSDSIIYNKGVGTCKFHLPISHSHPEDELVFHFIGDSIHLTDTLWVEKEDYPHFESVDCNASYFHKLTSIRHTHNCLDSVVIVNPSVTNDDQVVHVNIYPKIGN
;
A
#
# COMPACT_ATOMS: atom_id res chain seq x y z
N MET A 1 68.96 -10.82 -20.89
CA MET A 1 67.70 -11.45 -20.41
C MET A 1 66.85 -10.52 -19.52
N SER A 2 67.04 -9.20 -19.49
CA SER A 2 66.34 -8.32 -18.53
C SER A 2 65.17 -7.51 -19.12
N MET A 3 65.08 -7.31 -20.43
CA MET A 3 64.01 -6.47 -21.05
C MET A 3 62.68 -7.19 -21.27
N VAL A 4 62.66 -8.51 -21.36
CA VAL A 4 61.45 -9.30 -21.59
C VAL A 4 60.59 -9.38 -20.34
N ALA A 5 61.22 -9.41 -19.14
CA ALA A 5 60.51 -9.50 -17.85
C ALA A 5 59.75 -8.20 -17.50
N VAL A 6 60.30 -7.05 -17.87
CA VAL A 6 59.63 -5.74 -17.61
C VAL A 6 58.39 -5.55 -18.46
N GLY A 7 58.42 -6.03 -19.71
CA GLY A 7 57.27 -5.93 -20.63
C GLY A 7 56.08 -6.78 -20.19
N LEU A 8 56.31 -7.95 -19.62
CA LEU A 8 55.26 -8.86 -19.14
C LEU A 8 54.57 -8.34 -17.87
N ILE A 9 55.30 -7.67 -17.00
CA ILE A 9 54.72 -7.07 -15.78
C ILE A 9 53.84 -5.85 -16.13
N SER A 10 54.24 -5.08 -17.17
CA SER A 10 53.47 -3.90 -17.59
C SER A 10 52.12 -4.25 -18.27
N TYR A 11 51.98 -5.45 -18.84
CA TYR A 11 50.72 -5.93 -19.42
C TYR A 11 49.78 -6.59 -18.41
N LEU A 12 50.30 -7.13 -17.33
CA LEU A 12 49.52 -7.79 -16.29
C LEU A 12 48.81 -6.78 -15.36
N LEU A 13 49.39 -5.60 -15.13
CA LEU A 13 48.82 -4.58 -14.25
C LEU A 13 47.49 -4.02 -14.74
N PRO A 14 47.26 -3.68 -16.04
CA PRO A 14 45.96 -3.20 -16.47
C PRO A 14 44.88 -4.29 -16.50
N LEU A 15 45.25 -5.58 -16.64
CA LEU A 15 44.28 -6.67 -16.65
C LEU A 15 43.64 -6.91 -15.29
N THR A 16 44.38 -6.69 -14.21
CA THR A 16 43.84 -6.85 -12.84
C THR A 16 42.94 -5.71 -12.41
N SER A 17 43.07 -4.51 -13.03
CA SER A 17 42.23 -3.35 -12.72
C SER A 17 40.79 -3.49 -13.20
N TYR A 18 40.51 -4.37 -14.17
CA TYR A 18 39.16 -4.59 -14.68
C TYR A 18 38.35 -5.60 -13.87
N LEU A 19 38.99 -6.31 -12.94
CA LEU A 19 38.30 -7.34 -12.13
C LEU A 19 37.57 -6.75 -10.90
N PHE A 20 37.78 -5.48 -10.56
CA PHE A 20 37.22 -4.88 -9.35
C PHE A 20 36.06 -3.90 -9.62
N THR A 21 35.58 -3.75 -10.85
CA THR A 21 34.50 -2.82 -11.17
C THR A 21 33.13 -3.50 -11.26
N SER A 22 32.96 -4.68 -10.70
CA SER A 22 31.64 -5.28 -10.56
C SER A 22 30.99 -4.86 -9.23
N CYS A 23 30.82 -3.57 -9.03
CA CYS A 23 29.78 -3.09 -8.12
C CYS A 23 28.44 -3.17 -8.89
N THR A 24 27.76 -4.28 -8.79
CA THR A 24 26.33 -4.30 -9.08
C THR A 24 25.66 -3.51 -7.98
N SER A 25 25.34 -2.24 -8.26
CA SER A 25 24.40 -1.49 -7.43
C SER A 25 23.07 -2.22 -7.55
N ILE A 26 22.68 -2.94 -6.51
CA ILE A 26 21.33 -3.48 -6.40
C ILE A 26 20.44 -2.25 -6.19
N GLU A 27 19.70 -1.86 -7.21
CA GLU A 27 18.66 -0.87 -7.07
C GLU A 27 17.51 -1.52 -6.30
N CYS A 28 17.40 -1.20 -5.00
CA CYS A 28 16.23 -1.57 -4.23
C CYS A 28 15.01 -0.87 -4.84
N SER A 29 13.98 -1.63 -5.15
CA SER A 29 12.71 -1.07 -5.61
C SER A 29 12.23 -0.01 -4.61
N ILE A 30 12.00 1.21 -5.08
CA ILE A 30 11.65 2.38 -4.25
C ILE A 30 10.25 2.21 -3.64
N ASN A 31 9.44 1.29 -4.16
CA ASN A 31 8.07 1.02 -3.71
C ASN A 31 7.99 -0.07 -2.63
N SER A 32 8.62 0.17 -1.48
CA SER A 32 8.42 -0.67 -0.29
C SER A 32 7.06 -0.45 0.40
N LEU A 33 6.22 0.45 -0.10
CA LEU A 33 4.90 0.72 0.46
C LEU A 33 3.86 -0.23 -0.13
N VAL A 34 3.58 -1.27 0.60
CA VAL A 34 2.45 -2.17 0.33
C VAL A 34 1.16 -1.48 0.73
N ARG A 35 0.15 -1.50 -0.15
CA ARG A 35 -1.12 -0.80 0.05
C ARG A 35 -2.29 -1.73 -0.21
N THR A 36 -3.29 -1.67 0.65
CA THR A 36 -4.55 -2.37 0.44
C THR A 36 -5.45 -1.58 -0.49
N ARG A 37 -5.91 -2.21 -1.57
CA ARG A 37 -6.79 -1.58 -2.54
C ARG A 37 -8.24 -1.90 -2.23
N PHE A 38 -9.03 -0.85 -2.09
CA PHE A 38 -10.46 -0.87 -1.86
C PHE A 38 -11.21 -0.46 -3.13
N GLN A 39 -12.41 -0.98 -3.31
CA GLN A 39 -13.29 -0.63 -4.42
C GLN A 39 -14.72 -0.49 -3.93
N PHE A 40 -15.40 0.59 -4.34
CA PHE A 40 -16.85 0.68 -4.18
C PHE A 40 -17.55 -0.11 -5.27
N THR A 41 -18.52 -0.92 -4.87
CA THR A 41 -19.16 -1.91 -5.74
C THR A 41 -20.66 -1.93 -5.48
N ASN A 42 -21.47 -2.08 -6.52
CA ASN A 42 -22.91 -2.30 -6.37
C ASN A 42 -23.24 -3.79 -6.16
N SER A 43 -24.50 -4.10 -5.92
CA SER A 43 -24.96 -5.48 -5.71
C SER A 43 -24.79 -6.37 -6.95
N ALA A 44 -24.61 -5.80 -8.14
CA ALA A 44 -24.33 -6.54 -9.37
C ALA A 44 -22.83 -6.87 -9.55
N GLY A 45 -21.96 -6.32 -8.70
CA GLY A 45 -20.51 -6.49 -8.77
C GLY A 45 -19.79 -5.44 -9.61
N ASP A 46 -20.49 -4.42 -10.11
CA ASP A 46 -19.89 -3.35 -10.90
C ASP A 46 -19.26 -2.30 -9.98
N SER A 47 -18.14 -1.74 -10.42
CA SER A 47 -17.54 -0.57 -9.75
C SER A 47 -18.46 0.64 -9.84
N ILE A 48 -18.66 1.32 -8.73
CA ILE A 48 -19.46 2.56 -8.67
C ILE A 48 -18.61 3.71 -8.15
N SER A 49 -18.87 4.91 -8.66
CA SER A 49 -18.26 6.13 -8.16
C SER A 49 -19.10 6.73 -7.05
N LEU A 50 -18.42 7.30 -6.04
CA LEU A 50 -19.09 8.06 -4.99
C LEU A 50 -19.56 9.42 -5.51
N ALA A 51 -20.78 9.82 -5.15
CA ALA A 51 -21.25 11.19 -5.33
C ALA A 51 -20.68 12.11 -4.24
N ASP A 52 -20.44 11.56 -3.07
CA ASP A 52 -19.95 12.27 -1.89
C ASP A 52 -18.43 12.32 -1.83
N THR A 53 -17.91 13.25 -1.05
CA THR A 53 -16.48 13.33 -0.72
C THR A 53 -16.15 12.29 0.34
N LEU A 54 -15.12 11.48 0.09
CA LEU A 54 -14.60 10.51 1.03
C LEU A 54 -13.31 11.03 1.68
N THR A 55 -13.27 10.99 3.01
CA THR A 55 -12.04 11.13 3.79
C THR A 55 -11.86 9.91 4.69
N VAL A 56 -10.66 9.35 4.73
CA VAL A 56 -10.33 8.23 5.61
C VAL A 56 -9.25 8.64 6.60
N VAL A 57 -9.51 8.40 7.88
CA VAL A 57 -8.56 8.63 8.97
C VAL A 57 -8.32 7.33 9.73
N THR A 58 -7.17 7.25 10.40
CA THR A 58 -6.87 6.18 11.37
C THR A 58 -6.66 6.76 12.74
N THR A 59 -7.01 5.99 13.77
CA THR A 59 -6.79 6.36 15.16
C THR A 59 -5.46 5.80 15.64
N ARG A 60 -4.62 6.65 16.23
CA ARG A 60 -3.36 6.27 16.85
C ARG A 60 -3.59 5.71 18.26
N LYS A 61 -2.57 5.04 18.82
CA LYS A 61 -2.60 4.52 20.20
C LYS A 61 -2.89 5.57 21.26
N ASP A 62 -2.55 6.84 21.04
CA ASP A 62 -2.81 7.96 21.93
C ASP A 62 -4.25 8.52 21.79
N GLY A 63 -5.07 7.92 20.92
CA GLY A 63 -6.44 8.36 20.63
C GLY A 63 -6.51 9.51 19.62
N SER A 64 -5.38 10.05 19.16
CA SER A 64 -5.38 11.07 18.11
C SER A 64 -5.72 10.44 16.76
N GLN A 65 -6.55 11.14 15.97
CA GLN A 65 -6.82 10.75 14.60
C GLN A 65 -5.76 11.34 13.67
N THR A 66 -5.29 10.52 12.76
CA THR A 66 -4.37 10.96 11.71
C THR A 66 -5.01 10.64 10.37
N VAL A 67 -5.06 11.63 9.49
CA VAL A 67 -5.38 11.38 8.08
C VAL A 67 -4.26 10.48 7.55
N ILE A 68 -4.62 9.28 7.10
CA ILE A 68 -3.67 8.26 6.61
C ILE A 68 -2.97 8.74 5.34
N PHE A 69 -3.55 9.74 4.68
CA PHE A 69 -3.02 10.33 3.48
C PHE A 69 -2.30 11.60 3.83
N ASN A 70 -1.04 11.68 3.42
CA ASN A 70 -0.24 12.88 3.49
C ASN A 70 -0.90 14.01 2.68
N SER A 71 -0.63 15.26 3.02
CA SER A 71 -1.17 16.45 2.36
C SER A 71 -1.01 16.47 0.83
N ASP A 72 -0.03 15.72 0.31
CA ASP A 72 0.21 15.55 -1.13
C ASP A 72 -0.78 14.61 -1.81
N SER A 73 -1.56 13.85 -1.06
CA SER A 73 -2.62 12.97 -1.57
C SER A 73 -4.01 13.57 -1.37
N ILE A 74 -4.16 14.85 -1.71
CA ILE A 74 -5.43 15.59 -1.74
C ILE A 74 -6.54 14.82 -2.48
N ILE A 75 -6.18 14.01 -3.47
CA ILE A 75 -7.09 13.14 -4.23
C ILE A 75 -7.85 12.17 -3.32
N TYR A 76 -7.20 11.64 -2.28
CA TYR A 76 -7.81 10.67 -1.37
C TYR A 76 -8.40 11.32 -0.13
N ASN A 77 -7.94 12.51 0.22
CA ASN A 77 -8.47 13.27 1.35
C ASN A 77 -9.85 13.88 1.03
N LYS A 78 -10.16 14.09 -0.25
CA LYS A 78 -11.46 14.57 -0.74
C LYS A 78 -11.77 13.91 -2.08
N GLY A 79 -11.79 12.57 -2.11
CA GLY A 79 -12.09 11.84 -3.33
C GLY A 79 -13.57 11.93 -3.70
N VAL A 80 -13.91 12.80 -4.64
CA VAL A 80 -15.21 12.81 -5.31
C VAL A 80 -15.10 11.96 -6.58
N GLY A 81 -16.08 11.13 -6.85
CA GLY A 81 -16.07 10.23 -8.00
C GLY A 81 -15.10 9.06 -7.87
N THR A 82 -14.57 8.81 -6.68
CA THR A 82 -13.63 7.69 -6.41
C THR A 82 -14.37 6.37 -6.41
N CYS A 83 -13.96 5.44 -7.27
CA CYS A 83 -14.45 4.07 -7.22
C CYS A 83 -13.41 3.10 -6.66
N LYS A 84 -12.11 3.39 -6.84
CA LYS A 84 -10.99 2.58 -6.34
C LYS A 84 -9.96 3.49 -5.67
N PHE A 85 -9.42 3.04 -4.56
CA PHE A 85 -8.41 3.78 -3.80
C PHE A 85 -7.53 2.85 -3.00
N HIS A 86 -6.36 3.33 -2.58
CA HIS A 86 -5.38 2.58 -1.82
C HIS A 86 -5.22 3.16 -0.43
N LEU A 87 -5.23 2.31 0.57
CA LEU A 87 -4.94 2.69 1.95
C LEU A 87 -3.68 1.97 2.43
N PRO A 88 -2.76 2.68 3.09
CA PRO A 88 -1.71 2.03 3.85
C PRO A 88 -2.35 1.36 5.07
N ILE A 89 -1.91 0.17 5.39
CA ILE A 89 -2.23 -0.52 6.63
C ILE A 89 -0.95 -0.75 7.44
N SER A 90 -1.07 -0.74 8.76
CA SER A 90 0.07 -0.82 9.67
C SER A 90 0.64 -2.24 9.71
N HIS A 91 1.98 -2.38 9.77
CA HIS A 91 2.64 -3.65 10.07
C HIS A 91 2.94 -3.81 11.56
N SER A 92 2.63 -2.82 12.38
CA SER A 92 2.95 -2.83 13.82
C SER A 92 1.78 -3.24 14.70
N HIS A 93 0.59 -3.44 14.12
CA HIS A 93 -0.63 -3.81 14.85
C HIS A 93 -1.38 -4.91 14.08
N PRO A 94 -1.96 -5.88 14.78
CA PRO A 94 -2.74 -6.95 14.16
C PRO A 94 -4.08 -6.47 13.58
N GLU A 95 -4.57 -5.32 14.05
CA GLU A 95 -5.82 -4.69 13.60
C GLU A 95 -5.60 -3.21 13.36
N ASP A 96 -6.11 -2.70 12.24
CA ASP A 96 -6.17 -1.27 11.94
C ASP A 96 -7.60 -0.77 12.01
N GLU A 97 -7.79 0.39 12.65
CA GLU A 97 -9.06 1.11 12.67
C GLU A 97 -9.04 2.22 11.61
N LEU A 98 -9.97 2.14 10.67
CA LEU A 98 -10.13 3.05 9.55
C LEU A 98 -11.50 3.74 9.65
N VAL A 99 -11.52 5.04 9.86
CA VAL A 99 -12.74 5.83 9.95
C VAL A 99 -13.01 6.52 8.63
N PHE A 100 -14.12 6.18 8.00
CA PHE A 100 -14.57 6.68 6.71
C PHE A 100 -15.60 7.79 6.93
N HIS A 101 -15.26 8.99 6.50
CA HIS A 101 -16.15 10.14 6.53
C HIS A 101 -16.68 10.39 5.11
N PHE A 102 -17.98 10.26 4.93
CA PHE A 102 -18.69 10.57 3.70
C PHE A 102 -19.37 11.92 3.88
N ILE A 103 -19.01 12.90 3.06
CA ILE A 103 -19.47 14.28 3.15
C ILE A 103 -20.13 14.66 1.83
N GLY A 104 -21.45 14.76 1.85
CA GLY A 104 -22.26 15.30 0.77
C GLY A 104 -22.79 16.71 1.12
N ASP A 105 -23.59 17.28 0.22
CA ASP A 105 -24.10 18.66 0.36
C ASP A 105 -24.92 18.90 1.64
N SER A 106 -25.61 17.87 2.12
CA SER A 106 -26.49 17.96 3.30
C SER A 106 -26.31 16.79 4.28
N ILE A 107 -25.35 15.91 4.01
CA ILE A 107 -25.17 14.65 4.76
C ILE A 107 -23.72 14.53 5.17
N HIS A 108 -23.51 14.22 6.45
CA HIS A 108 -22.21 13.80 6.97
C HIS A 108 -22.41 12.48 7.68
N LEU A 109 -21.96 11.41 7.06
CA LEU A 109 -22.04 10.05 7.58
C LEU A 109 -20.65 9.50 7.87
N THR A 110 -20.55 8.67 8.87
CA THR A 110 -19.28 8.05 9.28
C THR A 110 -19.49 6.57 9.52
N ASP A 111 -18.62 5.76 8.91
CA ASP A 111 -18.47 4.34 9.24
C ASP A 111 -17.04 4.04 9.64
N THR A 112 -16.87 3.10 10.56
CA THR A 112 -15.57 2.62 11.00
C THR A 112 -15.38 1.18 10.53
N LEU A 113 -14.22 0.91 9.94
CA LEU A 113 -13.78 -0.43 9.56
C LEU A 113 -12.63 -0.84 10.47
N TRP A 114 -12.70 -2.05 11.02
CA TRP A 114 -11.61 -2.71 11.73
C TRP A 114 -11.09 -3.84 10.84
N VAL A 115 -9.84 -3.69 10.40
CA VAL A 115 -9.17 -4.60 9.47
C VAL A 115 -8.17 -5.44 10.24
N GLU A 116 -8.48 -6.71 10.46
CA GLU A 116 -7.57 -7.68 11.05
C GLU A 116 -6.69 -8.32 9.97
N LYS A 117 -5.43 -8.56 10.29
CA LYS A 117 -4.44 -9.09 9.36
C LYS A 117 -3.28 -9.79 10.05
N GLU A 118 -2.58 -10.59 9.27
CA GLU A 118 -1.26 -11.14 9.57
C GLU A 118 -0.21 -10.43 8.71
N ASP A 119 0.93 -10.10 9.28
CA ASP A 119 2.00 -9.35 8.61
C ASP A 119 3.20 -10.24 8.36
N TYR A 120 3.77 -10.18 7.16
CA TYR A 120 4.90 -10.99 6.73
C TYR A 120 6.02 -10.10 6.18
N PRO A 121 7.23 -10.14 6.76
CA PRO A 121 8.36 -9.43 6.16
C PRO A 121 8.73 -10.08 4.82
N HIS A 122 8.92 -9.25 3.81
CA HIS A 122 9.37 -9.63 2.49
C HIS A 122 10.67 -8.89 2.16
N PHE A 123 11.68 -9.62 1.71
CA PHE A 123 12.98 -9.10 1.33
C PHE A 123 13.21 -9.36 -0.16
N GLU A 124 13.36 -8.30 -0.94
CA GLU A 124 13.74 -8.43 -2.35
C GLU A 124 15.21 -8.84 -2.51
N SER A 125 16.06 -8.36 -1.61
CA SER A 125 17.49 -8.66 -1.54
C SER A 125 17.99 -8.49 -0.09
N VAL A 126 19.15 -9.07 0.21
CA VAL A 126 19.81 -8.91 1.52
C VAL A 126 20.24 -7.47 1.82
N ASP A 127 20.40 -6.66 0.77
CA ASP A 127 20.83 -5.28 0.88
C ASP A 127 19.65 -4.29 0.92
N CYS A 128 18.41 -4.78 0.76
CA CYS A 128 17.21 -3.96 0.75
C CYS A 128 16.46 -4.02 2.09
N ASN A 129 15.80 -2.92 2.44
CA ASN A 129 14.91 -2.91 3.59
C ASN A 129 13.72 -3.86 3.36
N ALA A 130 13.25 -4.48 4.44
CA ALA A 130 12.06 -5.31 4.38
C ALA A 130 10.83 -4.49 4.01
N SER A 131 10.04 -4.99 3.06
CA SER A 131 8.64 -4.62 2.87
C SER A 131 7.78 -5.54 3.72
N TYR A 132 6.60 -5.07 4.15
CA TYR A 132 5.66 -5.91 4.87
C TYR A 132 4.46 -6.22 3.98
N PHE A 133 4.32 -7.49 3.63
CA PHE A 133 3.10 -8.00 3.00
C PHE A 133 2.08 -8.34 4.08
N HIS A 134 0.81 -8.28 3.72
CA HIS A 134 -0.27 -8.54 4.66
C HIS A 134 -1.19 -9.63 4.12
N LYS A 135 -1.78 -10.37 5.03
CA LYS A 135 -2.89 -11.27 4.73
C LYS A 135 -4.09 -10.83 5.55
N LEU A 136 -5.08 -10.26 4.87
CA LEU A 136 -6.33 -9.86 5.50
C LEU A 136 -7.05 -11.09 6.01
N THR A 137 -7.45 -11.08 7.29
CA THR A 137 -8.11 -12.21 7.94
C THR A 137 -9.58 -11.94 8.21
N SER A 138 -9.91 -10.70 8.59
CA SER A 138 -11.27 -10.28 8.92
C SER A 138 -11.46 -8.79 8.70
N ILE A 139 -12.68 -8.38 8.36
CA ILE A 139 -13.09 -6.97 8.39
C ILE A 139 -14.44 -6.88 9.10
N ARG A 140 -14.49 -6.08 10.15
CA ARG A 140 -15.72 -5.67 10.82
C ARG A 140 -15.99 -4.21 10.49
N HIS A 141 -17.24 -3.80 10.47
CA HIS A 141 -17.58 -2.40 10.21
C HIS A 141 -18.88 -1.98 10.92
N THR A 142 -19.07 -0.68 11.08
CA THR A 142 -20.35 -0.11 11.44
C THR A 142 -21.25 -0.06 10.20
N HIS A 143 -22.56 0.11 10.40
CA HIS A 143 -23.55 0.02 9.33
C HIS A 143 -24.36 1.32 9.17
N ASN A 144 -23.70 2.48 9.21
CA ASN A 144 -24.42 3.76 9.05
C ASN A 144 -24.73 4.04 7.57
N CYS A 145 -23.69 4.02 6.74
CA CYS A 145 -23.77 4.23 5.29
C CYS A 145 -23.27 3.05 4.45
N LEU A 146 -22.59 2.11 5.07
CA LEU A 146 -22.14 0.87 4.41
C LEU A 146 -23.13 -0.26 4.70
N ASP A 147 -23.46 -1.04 3.66
CA ASP A 147 -24.25 -2.26 3.77
C ASP A 147 -23.36 -3.44 4.13
N SER A 148 -22.31 -3.64 3.36
CA SER A 148 -21.33 -4.71 3.60
C SER A 148 -19.93 -4.34 3.12
N VAL A 149 -18.94 -5.02 3.68
CA VAL A 149 -17.52 -4.92 3.31
C VAL A 149 -16.98 -6.34 3.20
N VAL A 150 -16.41 -6.69 2.04
CA VAL A 150 -16.02 -8.07 1.71
C VAL A 150 -14.57 -8.14 1.27
N ILE A 151 -13.79 -9.02 1.88
CA ILE A 151 -12.45 -9.37 1.41
C ILE A 151 -12.60 -10.24 0.16
N VAL A 152 -12.15 -9.76 -0.99
CA VAL A 152 -12.16 -10.49 -2.26
C VAL A 152 -10.81 -11.10 -2.60
N ASN A 153 -9.73 -10.49 -2.13
CA ASN A 153 -8.39 -11.04 -2.17
C ASN A 153 -7.67 -10.75 -0.85
N PRO A 154 -7.36 -11.76 -0.05
CA PRO A 154 -6.72 -11.55 1.25
C PRO A 154 -5.24 -11.22 1.14
N SER A 155 -4.55 -11.53 0.02
CA SER A 155 -3.11 -11.37 -0.12
C SER A 155 -2.75 -9.97 -0.61
N VAL A 156 -2.21 -9.14 0.27
CA VAL A 156 -1.77 -7.77 -0.03
C VAL A 156 -0.26 -7.76 -0.23
N THR A 157 0.17 -7.49 -1.45
CA THR A 157 1.56 -7.49 -1.90
C THR A 157 1.91 -6.19 -2.62
N ASN A 158 3.03 -6.16 -3.33
CA ASN A 158 3.43 -5.03 -4.18
C ASN A 158 2.57 -4.90 -5.45
N ASP A 159 1.66 -5.84 -5.72
CA ASP A 159 0.77 -5.75 -6.87
C ASP A 159 -0.36 -4.74 -6.59
N ASP A 160 -0.20 -3.55 -7.14
CA ASP A 160 -1.14 -2.44 -6.97
C ASP A 160 -2.40 -2.55 -7.87
N GLN A 161 -2.49 -3.56 -8.75
CA GLN A 161 -3.63 -3.75 -9.65
C GLN A 161 -4.74 -4.59 -9.00
N VAL A 162 -4.40 -5.40 -8.01
CA VAL A 162 -5.34 -6.32 -7.35
C VAL A 162 -6.25 -5.56 -6.39
N VAL A 163 -7.56 -5.71 -6.52
CA VAL A 163 -8.54 -5.26 -5.52
C VAL A 163 -8.60 -6.27 -4.39
N HIS A 164 -8.45 -5.81 -3.16
CA HIS A 164 -8.45 -6.65 -1.97
C HIS A 164 -9.79 -6.63 -1.25
N VAL A 165 -10.48 -5.48 -1.25
CA VAL A 165 -11.71 -5.27 -0.49
C VAL A 165 -12.75 -4.57 -1.35
N ASN A 166 -13.95 -5.16 -1.42
CA ASN A 166 -15.13 -4.52 -1.98
C ASN A 166 -15.98 -3.91 -0.87
N ILE A 167 -16.39 -2.67 -1.08
CA ILE A 167 -17.26 -1.91 -0.18
C ILE A 167 -18.59 -1.70 -0.89
N TYR A 168 -19.67 -2.11 -0.26
CA TYR A 168 -21.04 -1.94 -0.74
C TYR A 168 -21.72 -0.84 0.06
N PRO A 169 -21.85 0.38 -0.47
CA PRO A 169 -22.56 1.45 0.21
C PRO A 169 -24.07 1.19 0.19
N LYS A 170 -24.77 1.67 1.22
CA LYS A 170 -26.22 1.76 1.19
C LYS A 170 -26.59 2.84 0.18
N ILE A 171 -26.89 2.44 -1.04
CA ILE A 171 -27.39 3.38 -2.04
C ILE A 171 -28.79 3.76 -1.58
N GLY A 172 -28.98 5.04 -1.26
CA GLY A 172 -30.32 5.55 -0.99
C GLY A 172 -31.17 5.34 -2.25
N ASN A 173 -32.28 4.63 -2.11
CA ASN A 173 -33.34 4.57 -3.10
C ASN A 173 -33.96 5.98 -3.26
#